data_ec6210c912c2185f7baff6604a482898
#
_entry.id   ec6210c912c2185f7baff6604a482898
#
_cell.length_a   1.000
_cell.length_b   1.000
_cell.length_c   1.000
_cell.angle_alpha   90.00
_cell.angle_beta   90.00
_cell.angle_gamma   90.00
#
_symmetry.space_group_name_H-M   'P 1'
#
loop_
_entity.id
_entity.type
_entity.pdbx_description
1 polymer ?
#
loop_
_entity_poly.entity_id
_entity_poly.type
_entity_poly.pdbx_seq_one_letter_code
_entity_poly.pdbx_strand_id
1 'polypeptide(L)'
;MNKNVLQAIKFTLFSLSAGIIQIGSYALLHDVIGIDAHVPCYLVSLILSVIWNFTLNRKYTFRSDLPIGRQMLLVALYYAVFTPASTWWGHALEQAGMHDWLIEIGTMLVNFITEFLFQKFVVFKEPKEN
;
A
#
# COMPACT_ATOMS: atom_id res chain seq x y z
N MET A 1 2.91 19.49 -17.10
CA MET A 1 2.87 19.05 -15.69
C MET A 1 4.19 18.39 -15.34
N ASN A 2 4.71 18.69 -14.17
CA ASN A 2 5.95 18.09 -13.71
C ASN A 2 5.82 16.58 -13.61
N LYS A 3 6.85 15.83 -14.05
CA LYS A 3 6.86 14.37 -14.00
C LYS A 3 6.58 13.84 -12.58
N ASN A 4 7.15 14.48 -11.57
CA ASN A 4 6.95 14.07 -10.18
C ASN A 4 5.50 14.25 -9.73
N VAL A 5 4.87 15.34 -10.13
CA VAL A 5 3.46 15.60 -9.83
C VAL A 5 2.56 14.56 -10.52
N LEU A 6 2.85 14.27 -11.78
CA LEU A 6 2.10 13.29 -12.54
C LEU A 6 2.21 11.90 -11.92
N GLN A 7 3.42 11.51 -11.50
CA GLN A 7 3.62 10.23 -10.80
C GLN A 7 2.83 10.18 -9.49
N ALA A 8 2.82 11.27 -8.74
CA ALA A 8 2.07 11.33 -7.48
C ALA A 8 0.57 11.19 -7.73
N ILE A 9 0.05 11.83 -8.76
CA ILE A 9 -1.37 11.72 -9.12
C ILE A 9 -1.71 10.28 -9.52
N LYS A 10 -0.91 9.66 -10.37
CA LYS A 10 -1.13 8.27 -10.80
C LYS A 10 -1.06 7.32 -9.62
N PHE A 11 -0.04 7.49 -8.77
CA PHE A 11 0.10 6.66 -7.58
C PHE A 11 -1.13 6.78 -6.67
N THR A 12 -1.62 7.99 -6.47
CA THR A 12 -2.81 8.24 -5.65
C THR A 12 -4.04 7.52 -6.23
N LEU A 13 -4.27 7.66 -7.53
CA LEU A 13 -5.43 7.05 -8.18
C LEU A 13 -5.37 5.52 -8.10
N PHE A 14 -4.20 4.93 -8.37
CA PHE A 14 -4.05 3.48 -8.30
C PHE A 14 -4.14 2.97 -6.86
N SER A 15 -3.62 3.73 -5.89
CA SER A 15 -3.73 3.36 -4.47
C SER A 15 -5.18 3.40 -4.00
N LEU A 16 -5.96 4.37 -4.44
CA LEU A 16 -7.38 4.42 -4.14
C LEU A 16 -8.12 3.23 -4.74
N SER A 17 -7.80 2.86 -5.99
CA SER A 17 -8.40 1.68 -6.61
C SER A 17 -8.02 0.40 -5.87
N ALA A 18 -6.78 0.30 -5.40
CA ALA A 18 -6.33 -0.84 -4.58
C ALA A 18 -7.11 -0.92 -3.27
N GLY A 19 -7.42 0.23 -2.65
CA GLY A 19 -8.27 0.28 -1.47
C GLY A 19 -9.67 -0.26 -1.75
N ILE A 20 -10.23 0.08 -2.90
CA ILE A 20 -11.53 -0.46 -3.31
C ILE A 20 -11.46 -1.98 -3.49
N ILE A 21 -10.39 -2.48 -4.12
CA ILE A 21 -10.17 -3.92 -4.28
C ILE A 21 -10.08 -4.60 -2.90
N GLN A 22 -9.37 -4.00 -1.96
CA GLN A 22 -9.23 -4.56 -0.61
C GLN A 22 -10.58 -4.64 0.11
N ILE A 23 -11.33 -3.55 0.10
CA ILE A 23 -12.64 -3.49 0.76
C ILE A 23 -13.62 -4.46 0.08
N GLY A 24 -13.67 -4.43 -1.24
CA GLY A 24 -14.58 -5.29 -2.00
C GLY A 24 -14.27 -6.77 -1.83
N SER A 25 -13.01 -7.16 -1.89
CA SER A 25 -12.64 -8.56 -1.71
C SER A 25 -12.85 -9.02 -0.27
N TYR A 26 -12.58 -8.16 0.71
CA TYR A 26 -12.87 -8.49 2.11
C TYR A 26 -14.35 -8.74 2.32
N ALA A 27 -15.20 -7.83 1.80
CA ALA A 27 -16.65 -7.98 1.92
C ALA A 27 -17.14 -9.23 1.21
N LEU A 28 -16.59 -9.53 0.03
CA LEU A 28 -16.97 -10.73 -0.72
C LEU A 28 -16.64 -12.00 0.07
N LEU A 29 -15.43 -12.08 0.61
CA LEU A 29 -15.02 -13.26 1.38
C LEU A 29 -15.80 -13.40 2.68
N HIS A 30 -16.02 -12.32 3.38
CA HIS A 30 -16.68 -12.34 4.68
C HIS A 30 -18.18 -12.50 4.54
N ASP A 31 -18.83 -11.68 3.69
CA ASP A 31 -20.29 -11.58 3.64
C ASP A 31 -20.94 -12.55 2.65
N VAL A 32 -20.29 -12.80 1.51
CA VAL A 32 -20.87 -13.60 0.43
C VAL A 32 -20.45 -15.06 0.54
N ILE A 33 -19.15 -15.32 0.68
CA ILE A 33 -18.62 -16.68 0.79
C ILE A 33 -18.83 -17.23 2.21
N GLY A 34 -18.92 -16.35 3.21
CA GLY A 34 -19.24 -16.75 4.57
C GLY A 34 -18.04 -17.14 5.42
N ILE A 35 -16.85 -16.64 5.09
CA ILE A 35 -15.67 -16.88 5.92
C ILE A 35 -15.73 -15.92 7.10
N ASP A 36 -16.01 -16.45 8.29
CA ASP A 36 -16.18 -15.62 9.49
C ASP A 36 -14.88 -15.12 10.07
N ALA A 37 -13.76 -15.82 9.82
CA ALA A 37 -12.48 -15.45 10.39
C ALA A 37 -11.94 -14.18 9.73
N HIS A 38 -11.66 -13.17 10.56
CA HIS A 38 -11.16 -11.87 10.10
C HIS A 38 -9.78 -11.98 9.42
N VAL A 39 -8.87 -12.77 10.02
CA VAL A 39 -7.47 -12.80 9.55
C VAL A 39 -7.36 -13.34 8.11
N PRO A 40 -7.96 -14.49 7.74
CA PRO A 40 -7.88 -14.94 6.34
C PRO A 40 -8.49 -13.96 5.36
N CYS A 41 -9.66 -13.37 5.68
CA CYS A 41 -10.30 -12.38 4.81
C CYS A 41 -9.41 -11.16 4.62
N TYR A 42 -8.82 -10.68 5.70
CA TYR A 42 -7.93 -9.52 5.67
C TYR A 42 -6.68 -9.81 4.85
N LEU A 43 -6.03 -10.96 5.10
CA LEU A 43 -4.79 -11.30 4.39
C LEU A 43 -5.00 -11.46 2.89
N VAL A 44 -6.06 -12.17 2.48
CA VAL A 44 -6.34 -12.37 1.06
C VAL A 44 -6.66 -11.02 0.39
N SER A 45 -7.49 -10.20 1.02
CA SER A 45 -7.84 -8.90 0.46
C SER A 45 -6.64 -7.96 0.41
N LEU A 46 -5.77 -8.01 1.41
CA LEU A 46 -4.53 -7.22 1.41
C LEU A 46 -3.60 -7.66 0.29
N ILE A 47 -3.40 -8.96 0.11
CA ILE A 47 -2.54 -9.49 -0.95
C ILE A 47 -3.07 -9.06 -2.32
N LEU A 48 -4.37 -9.19 -2.56
CA LEU A 48 -4.98 -8.76 -3.82
C LEU A 48 -4.77 -7.27 -4.06
N SER A 49 -4.96 -6.46 -3.03
CA SER A 49 -4.76 -5.02 -3.08
C SER A 49 -3.32 -4.66 -3.42
N VAL A 50 -2.37 -5.31 -2.76
CA VAL A 50 -0.93 -5.06 -2.97
C VAL A 50 -0.52 -5.43 -4.39
N ILE A 51 -0.96 -6.59 -4.88
CA ILE A 51 -0.65 -7.02 -6.25
C ILE A 51 -1.22 -6.03 -7.26
N TRP A 52 -2.47 -5.62 -7.06
CA TRP A 52 -3.13 -4.65 -7.94
C TRP A 52 -2.38 -3.33 -7.98
N ASN A 53 -2.12 -2.76 -6.80
CA ASN A 53 -1.41 -1.48 -6.68
C ASN A 53 -0.01 -1.55 -7.27
N PHE A 54 0.73 -2.61 -6.93
CA PHE A 54 2.09 -2.83 -7.41
C PHE A 54 2.11 -2.91 -8.94
N THR A 55 1.23 -3.73 -9.53
CA THR A 55 1.21 -3.97 -10.97
C THR A 55 0.91 -2.68 -11.74
N LEU A 56 -0.10 -1.93 -11.29
CA LEU A 56 -0.48 -0.69 -11.96
C LEU A 56 0.60 0.39 -11.82
N ASN A 57 1.18 0.52 -10.64
CA ASN A 57 2.21 1.53 -10.44
C ASN A 57 3.49 1.17 -11.20
N ARG A 58 3.86 -0.11 -11.22
CA ARG A 58 5.01 -0.56 -11.98
C ARG A 58 4.85 -0.23 -13.46
N LYS A 59 3.68 -0.49 -14.01
CA LYS A 59 3.43 -0.36 -15.44
C LYS A 59 3.17 1.07 -15.88
N TYR A 60 2.37 1.81 -15.12
CA TYR A 60 1.86 3.11 -15.57
C TYR A 60 2.48 4.30 -14.85
N THR A 61 2.74 4.18 -13.57
CA THR A 61 3.27 5.30 -12.78
C THR A 61 4.77 5.43 -12.95
N PHE A 62 5.49 4.35 -12.75
CA PHE A 62 6.95 4.35 -12.73
C PHE A 62 7.57 3.72 -13.97
N ARG A 63 6.80 3.04 -14.79
CA ARG A 63 7.22 2.43 -16.06
C ARG A 63 8.52 1.65 -15.93
N SER A 64 8.58 0.80 -14.92
CA SER A 64 9.81 0.08 -14.59
C SER A 64 9.95 -1.19 -15.43
N ASP A 65 11.17 -1.44 -15.92
CA ASP A 65 11.54 -2.67 -16.61
C ASP A 65 12.39 -3.60 -15.74
N LEU A 66 12.57 -3.23 -14.46
CA LEU A 66 13.39 -4.03 -13.55
C LEU A 66 12.71 -5.37 -13.22
N PRO A 67 13.49 -6.39 -12.76
CA PRO A 67 12.92 -7.69 -12.45
C PRO A 67 11.79 -7.61 -11.43
N ILE A 68 10.65 -8.20 -11.78
CA ILE A 68 9.45 -8.11 -10.96
C ILE A 68 9.61 -8.80 -9.60
N GLY A 69 10.33 -9.92 -9.57
CA GLY A 69 10.53 -10.66 -8.33
C GLY A 69 11.26 -9.83 -7.27
N ARG A 70 12.30 -9.13 -7.67
CA ARG A 70 13.04 -8.25 -6.76
C ARG A 70 12.16 -7.10 -6.27
N GLN A 71 11.38 -6.51 -7.17
CA GLN A 71 10.50 -5.40 -6.81
C GLN A 71 9.43 -5.83 -5.83
N MET A 72 8.83 -7.00 -6.05
CA MET A 72 7.83 -7.54 -5.12
C MET A 72 8.44 -7.86 -3.76
N LEU A 73 9.66 -8.38 -3.73
CA LEU A 73 10.35 -8.63 -2.47
C LEU A 73 10.56 -7.33 -1.69
N LEU A 74 10.98 -6.27 -2.38
CA LEU A 74 11.16 -4.97 -1.73
C LEU A 74 9.86 -4.42 -1.17
N VAL A 75 8.76 -4.56 -1.89
CA VAL A 75 7.43 -4.15 -1.40
C VAL A 75 7.04 -4.98 -0.18
N ALA A 76 7.26 -6.29 -0.22
CA ALA A 76 6.97 -7.15 0.92
C ALA A 76 7.80 -6.76 2.15
N LEU A 77 9.07 -6.42 1.95
CA LEU A 77 9.93 -5.94 3.04
C LEU A 77 9.42 -4.62 3.62
N TYR A 78 8.96 -3.72 2.76
CA TYR A 78 8.37 -2.46 3.22
C TYR A 78 7.18 -2.74 4.17
N TYR A 79 6.25 -3.61 3.74
CA TYR A 79 5.09 -3.92 4.56
C TYR A 79 5.47 -4.71 5.83
N ALA A 80 6.51 -5.54 5.76
CA ALA A 80 7.00 -6.26 6.92
C ALA A 80 7.53 -5.32 8.00
N VAL A 81 8.04 -4.16 7.61
CA VAL A 81 8.51 -3.14 8.55
C VAL A 81 7.37 -2.19 8.94
N PHE A 82 6.61 -1.72 7.96
CA PHE A 82 5.56 -0.72 8.20
C PHE A 82 4.44 -1.26 9.06
N THR A 83 4.01 -2.50 8.84
CA THR A 83 2.86 -3.06 9.53
C THR A 83 3.08 -3.14 11.04
N PRO A 84 4.19 -3.73 11.55
CA PRO A 84 4.46 -3.70 12.99
C PRO A 84 4.67 -2.29 13.52
N ALA A 85 5.38 -1.45 12.77
CA ALA A 85 5.65 -0.08 13.20
C ALA A 85 4.37 0.73 13.35
N SER A 86 3.46 0.65 12.37
CA SER A 86 2.20 1.38 12.43
C SER A 86 1.28 0.83 13.50
N THR A 87 1.29 -0.46 13.73
CA THR A 87 0.53 -1.07 14.82
C THR A 87 1.03 -0.56 16.17
N TRP A 88 2.35 -0.47 16.33
CA TRP A 88 2.95 0.02 17.57
C TRP A 88 2.57 1.48 17.85
N TRP A 89 2.76 2.37 16.86
CA TRP A 89 2.45 3.78 17.10
C TRP A 89 0.95 4.02 17.23
N GLY A 90 0.13 3.28 16.51
CA GLY A 90 -1.32 3.38 16.65
C GLY A 90 -1.77 3.03 18.05
N HIS A 91 -1.23 1.96 18.61
CA HIS A 91 -1.53 1.56 19.97
C HIS A 91 -1.05 2.60 21.00
N ALA A 92 0.18 3.11 20.81
CA ALA A 92 0.75 4.10 21.71
C ALA A 92 -0.06 5.41 21.70
N LEU A 93 -0.48 5.86 20.51
CA LEU A 93 -1.29 7.07 20.39
C LEU A 93 -2.69 6.89 20.96
N GLU A 94 -3.28 5.71 20.78
CA GLU A 94 -4.56 5.39 21.38
C GLU A 94 -4.49 5.46 22.90
N GLN A 95 -3.43 4.91 23.50
CA GLN A 95 -3.21 4.99 24.95
C GLN A 95 -2.96 6.41 25.41
N ALA A 96 -2.39 7.27 24.58
CA ALA A 96 -2.18 8.67 24.88
C ALA A 96 -3.47 9.52 24.79
N GLY A 97 -4.58 8.91 24.39
CA GLY A 97 -5.89 9.56 24.33
C GLY A 97 -6.25 10.17 23.00
N MET A 98 -5.49 9.88 21.95
CA MET A 98 -5.79 10.38 20.62
C MET A 98 -7.02 9.66 20.04
N HIS A 99 -7.86 10.41 19.35
CA HIS A 99 -9.07 9.86 18.74
C HIS A 99 -8.72 8.86 17.64
N ASP A 100 -9.45 7.74 17.56
CA ASP A 100 -9.18 6.66 16.63
C ASP A 100 -9.11 7.13 15.17
N TRP A 101 -10.02 8.01 14.76
CA TRP A 101 -10.05 8.54 13.40
C TRP A 101 -8.78 9.33 13.06
N LEU A 102 -8.26 10.10 14.02
CA LEU A 102 -7.03 10.86 13.81
C LEU A 102 -5.85 9.92 13.64
N ILE A 103 -5.79 8.85 14.41
CA ILE A 103 -4.73 7.84 14.32
C ILE A 103 -4.79 7.18 12.93
N GLU A 104 -5.96 6.74 12.49
CA GLU A 104 -6.11 6.07 11.19
C GLU A 104 -5.76 6.97 10.03
N ILE A 105 -6.29 8.19 10.02
CA ILE A 105 -6.03 9.14 8.93
C ILE A 105 -4.54 9.47 8.90
N GLY A 106 -3.94 9.75 10.05
CA GLY A 106 -2.50 10.03 10.14
C GLY A 106 -1.66 8.87 9.65
N THR A 107 -2.00 7.65 10.06
CA THR A 107 -1.29 6.44 9.63
C THR A 107 -1.42 6.24 8.12
N MET A 108 -2.61 6.45 7.57
CA MET A 108 -2.82 6.33 6.12
C MET A 108 -1.99 7.35 5.35
N LEU A 109 -1.89 8.58 5.85
CA LEU A 109 -1.08 9.62 5.20
C LEU A 109 0.40 9.27 5.25
N VAL A 110 0.89 8.81 6.39
CA VAL A 110 2.29 8.36 6.53
C VAL A 110 2.55 7.18 5.60
N ASN A 111 1.66 6.20 5.59
CA ASN A 111 1.77 5.05 4.69
C ASN A 111 1.82 5.50 3.23
N PHE A 112 0.92 6.37 2.84
CA PHE A 112 0.84 6.85 1.47
C PHE A 112 2.15 7.54 1.05
N ILE A 113 2.63 8.46 1.86
CA ILE A 113 3.83 9.24 1.55
C ILE A 113 5.07 8.33 1.53
N THR A 114 5.24 7.50 2.56
CA THR A 114 6.42 6.63 2.67
C THR A 114 6.41 5.56 1.58
N GLU A 115 5.24 4.99 1.28
CA GLU A 115 5.13 3.98 0.22
C GLU A 115 5.44 4.59 -1.15
N PHE A 116 4.93 5.79 -1.42
CA PHE A 116 5.23 6.46 -2.68
C PHE A 116 6.73 6.70 -2.83
N LEU A 117 7.37 7.25 -1.79
CA LEU A 117 8.80 7.51 -1.84
C LEU A 117 9.61 6.22 -1.96
N PHE A 118 9.22 5.19 -1.22
CA PHE A 118 9.90 3.90 -1.28
C PHE A 118 9.78 3.28 -2.67
N GLN A 119 8.57 3.25 -3.23
CA GLN A 119 8.37 2.70 -4.57
C GLN A 119 9.14 3.50 -5.62
N LYS A 120 9.10 4.82 -5.52
CA LYS A 120 9.77 5.68 -6.50
C LYS A 120 11.28 5.54 -6.48
N PHE A 121 11.89 5.53 -5.29
CA PHE A 121 13.34 5.62 -5.16
C PHE A 121 14.03 4.28 -4.92
N VAL A 122 13.32 3.27 -4.49
CA VAL A 122 13.90 1.95 -4.15
C VAL A 122 13.38 0.86 -5.05
N VAL A 123 12.06 0.69 -5.12
CA VAL A 123 11.44 -0.44 -5.84
C VAL A 123 11.52 -0.24 -7.35
N PHE A 124 11.08 0.92 -7.82
CA PHE A 124 11.00 1.23 -9.25
C PHE A 124 12.06 2.24 -9.66
N LYS A 125 13.21 2.17 -9.00
CA LYS A 125 14.31 3.09 -9.31
C LYS A 125 14.67 2.96 -10.78
N GLU A 126 14.59 4.09 -11.50
CA GLU A 126 14.97 4.13 -12.89
C GLU A 126 16.49 3.97 -13.02
N PRO A 127 16.97 3.20 -14.03
CA PRO A 127 18.40 3.18 -14.29
C PRO A 127 18.88 4.60 -14.58
N LYS A 128 19.98 4.95 -13.96
CA LYS A 128 20.56 6.28 -14.22
C LYS A 128 20.90 6.40 -15.68
N GLU A 129 20.33 7.41 -16.32
CA GLU A 129 20.80 7.82 -17.64
C GLU A 129 22.16 8.50 -17.46
N ASN A 130 23.18 7.82 -17.87
CA ASN A 130 24.51 8.40 -17.86
C ASN A 130 24.86 8.89 -19.23
#